data_d2c6da0433d35fc2c53b7ed2de938407
#
_entry.id   d2c6da0433d35fc2c53b7ed2de938407
#
_cell.length_a   1.000
_cell.length_b   1.000
_cell.length_c   1.000
_cell.angle_alpha   90.00
_cell.angle_beta   90.00
_cell.angle_gamma   90.00
#
_symmetry.space_group_name_H-M   'P 1'
#
loop_
_entity.id
_entity.type
_entity.pdbx_description
1 polymer ?
#
loop_
_entity_poly.entity_id
_entity_poly.type
_entity_poly.pdbx_seq_one_letter_code
_entity_poly.pdbx_strand_id
1 'polypeptide(L)'
;VGISHDKDLTKTLLENCGVPVPEGREVDSPEDAWEAAQDIGLPVCVKPLDANHGRGVFIDIKTREEIEKAYAAALEEGNGVIVERSIPGNEHRLLVIGGKLVAANRGDAAQITGDGKSTVRELVETQINCDPRRGVSENHPLAKIDMDPAVHINLARQNLTPDSIPDAGRKVLIQRNANHEFDVTDAVHPETAEIAALATRIVGLDIAGIDLVCQDISKPLAEQGGAIVEVNAGPGLLMHLKPGVGKPRPVGQAIVDHLFADGNGRIPVVGVTGSYGKTTVCRLVARLLSISGKRTGLACSDGLFIDRRLLEKGDRANWDAAHRTLLNRAVEAAVFENGSDTILESGVAYDRCQVGVITNIDPARHIGRRYTNTPEQVFNIMRTQVDLVLKEGAAVLNAREPMLIDMIPLCDGEIILFADDPDLAAISAHQKHGGRAVFVRHGHIMLADHQGETKLVCLEDVPLCQESGENGQPTAQTENVLAAVAAAWALGLSHDVMRIGIETFLPD
;
A
#
# COMPACT_ATOMS: atom_id res chain seq x y z
N VAL A 1 5.72 -10.38 -7.73
CA VAL A 1 5.88 -9.44 -8.85
C VAL A 1 6.96 -9.92 -9.82
N GLY A 2 8.21 -10.21 -9.37
CA GLY A 2 9.28 -10.69 -10.28
C GLY A 2 8.93 -11.98 -11.03
N ILE A 3 8.36 -12.96 -10.33
CA ILE A 3 7.93 -14.23 -10.94
C ILE A 3 6.85 -13.99 -12.00
N SER A 4 5.81 -13.20 -11.70
CA SER A 4 4.71 -12.94 -12.65
C SER A 4 5.12 -12.17 -13.90
N HIS A 5 6.29 -11.51 -13.87
CA HIS A 5 6.84 -10.81 -15.04
C HIS A 5 7.52 -11.78 -16.02
N ASP A 6 8.02 -12.90 -15.52
CA ASP A 6 8.62 -13.97 -16.31
C ASP A 6 7.54 -15.02 -16.63
N LYS A 7 7.07 -15.02 -17.89
CA LYS A 7 5.97 -15.87 -18.35
C LYS A 7 6.33 -17.34 -18.37
N ASP A 8 7.58 -17.67 -18.71
CA ASP A 8 8.04 -19.06 -18.78
C ASP A 8 8.20 -19.66 -17.38
N LEU A 9 8.88 -18.94 -16.47
CA LEU A 9 9.01 -19.35 -15.07
C LEU A 9 7.63 -19.49 -14.40
N THR A 10 6.73 -18.53 -14.63
CA THR A 10 5.37 -18.59 -14.08
C THR A 10 4.64 -19.86 -14.53
N LYS A 11 4.68 -20.19 -15.82
CA LYS A 11 4.02 -21.38 -16.37
C LYS A 11 4.63 -22.66 -15.84
N THR A 12 5.95 -22.76 -15.83
CA THR A 12 6.65 -23.91 -15.27
C THR A 12 6.25 -24.17 -13.81
N LEU A 13 6.14 -23.13 -13.00
CA LEU A 13 5.69 -23.25 -11.60
C LEU A 13 4.23 -23.70 -11.51
N LEU A 14 3.35 -23.13 -12.33
CA LEU A 14 1.93 -23.49 -12.36
C LEU A 14 1.70 -24.93 -12.81
N GLU A 15 2.36 -25.36 -13.86
CA GLU A 15 2.28 -26.70 -14.42
C GLU A 15 2.75 -27.76 -13.42
N ASN A 16 3.91 -27.53 -12.78
CA ASN A 16 4.44 -28.41 -11.75
C ASN A 16 3.53 -28.54 -10.51
N CYS A 17 2.62 -27.59 -10.31
CA CYS A 17 1.61 -27.63 -9.26
C CYS A 17 0.22 -28.11 -9.75
N GLY A 18 0.12 -28.61 -10.99
CA GLY A 18 -1.11 -29.16 -11.55
C GLY A 18 -2.13 -28.10 -12.01
N VAL A 19 -1.74 -26.84 -12.16
CA VAL A 19 -2.57 -25.80 -12.76
C VAL A 19 -2.51 -25.92 -14.28
N PRO A 20 -3.63 -25.97 -14.99
CA PRO A 20 -3.63 -26.10 -16.44
C PRO A 20 -3.08 -24.80 -17.09
N VAL A 21 -1.99 -24.95 -17.83
CA VAL A 21 -1.37 -23.89 -18.63
C VAL A 21 -1.20 -24.37 -20.08
N PRO A 22 -1.11 -23.49 -21.07
CA PRO A 22 -0.80 -23.89 -22.44
C PRO A 22 0.59 -24.50 -22.52
N GLU A 23 0.71 -25.67 -23.15
CA GLU A 23 2.00 -26.25 -23.53
C GLU A 23 2.72 -25.30 -24.49
N GLY A 24 4.01 -25.02 -24.23
CA GLY A 24 4.77 -24.09 -25.05
C GLY A 24 6.24 -24.05 -24.69
N ARG A 25 7.04 -23.41 -25.55
CA ARG A 25 8.46 -23.18 -25.31
C ARG A 25 8.97 -21.90 -25.95
N GLU A 26 10.03 -21.34 -25.40
CA GLU A 26 10.80 -20.27 -26.02
C GLU A 26 11.46 -20.74 -27.32
N VAL A 27 11.60 -19.81 -28.26
CA VAL A 27 12.14 -20.07 -29.60
C VAL A 27 13.09 -18.96 -30.04
N ASP A 28 14.19 -19.36 -30.68
CA ASP A 28 15.30 -18.47 -31.02
C ASP A 28 15.30 -18.00 -32.48
N SER A 29 14.50 -18.63 -33.37
CA SER A 29 14.42 -18.30 -34.76
C SER A 29 13.03 -18.58 -35.34
N PRO A 30 12.70 -18.05 -36.54
CA PRO A 30 11.46 -18.41 -37.26
C PRO A 30 11.38 -19.92 -37.57
N GLU A 31 12.52 -20.57 -37.89
CA GLU A 31 12.61 -22.00 -38.13
C GLU A 31 12.28 -22.79 -36.89
N ASP A 32 12.90 -22.41 -35.74
CA ASP A 32 12.65 -23.03 -34.46
C ASP A 32 11.19 -22.82 -33.98
N ALA A 33 10.59 -21.66 -34.30
CA ALA A 33 9.19 -21.40 -34.03
C ALA A 33 8.25 -22.32 -34.84
N TRP A 34 8.61 -22.64 -36.08
CA TRP A 34 7.87 -23.60 -36.88
C TRP A 34 8.02 -25.02 -36.34
N GLU A 35 9.23 -25.44 -35.97
CA GLU A 35 9.48 -26.75 -35.36
C GLU A 35 8.68 -26.90 -34.04
N ALA A 36 8.73 -25.89 -33.19
CA ALA A 36 7.94 -25.85 -31.94
C ALA A 36 6.44 -26.00 -32.21
N ALA A 37 5.92 -25.30 -33.21
CA ALA A 37 4.51 -25.38 -33.59
C ALA A 37 4.09 -26.77 -34.12
N GLN A 38 5.01 -27.48 -34.79
CA GLN A 38 4.76 -28.85 -35.22
C GLN A 38 4.74 -29.83 -34.05
N ASP A 39 5.67 -29.67 -33.08
CA ASP A 39 5.77 -30.52 -31.91
C ASP A 39 4.57 -30.35 -30.98
N ILE A 40 4.16 -29.09 -30.70
CA ILE A 40 3.02 -28.74 -29.84
C ILE A 40 1.68 -29.11 -30.50
N GLY A 41 1.62 -29.03 -31.85
CA GLY A 41 0.43 -29.24 -32.65
C GLY A 41 -0.36 -27.93 -32.92
N LEU A 42 -0.66 -27.73 -34.22
CA LEU A 42 -1.43 -26.56 -34.67
C LEU A 42 -2.91 -26.63 -34.25
N PRO A 43 -3.58 -25.50 -33.98
CA PRO A 43 -3.06 -24.14 -34.06
C PRO A 43 -2.25 -23.72 -32.85
N VAL A 44 -1.34 -22.75 -33.03
CA VAL A 44 -0.51 -22.20 -31.97
C VAL A 44 -0.76 -20.69 -31.73
N CYS A 45 -0.29 -20.21 -30.58
CA CYS A 45 -0.14 -18.81 -30.24
C CYS A 45 1.34 -18.44 -30.28
N VAL A 46 1.69 -17.32 -30.91
CA VAL A 46 3.04 -16.75 -30.91
C VAL A 46 3.00 -15.41 -30.21
N LYS A 47 3.84 -15.20 -29.24
CA LYS A 47 3.84 -13.96 -28.44
C LYS A 47 5.22 -13.64 -27.88
N PRO A 48 5.51 -12.34 -27.54
CA PRO A 48 6.73 -11.98 -26.85
C PRO A 48 6.73 -12.49 -25.41
N LEU A 49 7.93 -12.76 -24.84
CA LEU A 49 8.12 -13.21 -23.48
C LEU A 49 7.71 -12.16 -22.45
N ASP A 50 7.99 -10.88 -22.69
CA ASP A 50 7.93 -9.82 -21.69
C ASP A 50 7.09 -8.60 -22.09
N ALA A 51 6.33 -8.65 -23.18
CA ALA A 51 5.42 -7.56 -23.56
C ALA A 51 4.10 -7.59 -22.77
N ASN A 52 3.56 -6.39 -22.56
CA ASN A 52 2.32 -6.15 -21.81
C ASN A 52 1.17 -5.71 -22.73
N HIS A 53 -0.07 -5.79 -22.24
CA HIS A 53 -1.29 -5.32 -22.92
C HIS A 53 -1.63 -6.02 -24.23
N GLY A 54 -1.21 -7.28 -24.40
CA GLY A 54 -1.52 -8.09 -25.59
C GLY A 54 -0.80 -7.66 -26.87
N ARG A 55 0.21 -6.77 -26.77
CA ARG A 55 1.01 -6.36 -27.94
C ARG A 55 1.85 -7.53 -28.44
N GLY A 56 1.91 -7.69 -29.76
CA GLY A 56 2.67 -8.76 -30.37
C GLY A 56 2.12 -10.17 -30.13
N VAL A 57 0.88 -10.32 -29.67
CA VAL A 57 0.23 -11.62 -29.43
C VAL A 57 -0.58 -12.05 -30.67
N PHE A 58 -0.19 -13.18 -31.24
CA PHE A 58 -0.81 -13.75 -32.43
C PHE A 58 -1.40 -15.12 -32.13
N ILE A 59 -2.71 -15.25 -32.18
CA ILE A 59 -3.45 -16.46 -31.85
C ILE A 59 -4.02 -17.19 -33.06
N ASP A 60 -4.30 -18.49 -32.89
CA ASP A 60 -4.88 -19.35 -33.90
C ASP A 60 -4.03 -19.42 -35.18
N ILE A 61 -2.71 -19.45 -35.07
CA ILE A 61 -1.74 -19.53 -36.14
C ILE A 61 -1.68 -20.97 -36.66
N LYS A 62 -1.77 -21.16 -38.00
CA LYS A 62 -1.90 -22.49 -38.61
C LYS A 62 -0.88 -22.80 -39.69
N THR A 63 -0.19 -21.80 -40.22
CA THR A 63 0.74 -21.97 -41.33
C THR A 63 2.12 -21.46 -41.01
N ARG A 64 3.13 -22.02 -41.67
CA ARG A 64 4.52 -21.59 -41.52
C ARG A 64 4.70 -20.10 -41.82
N GLU A 65 4.09 -19.62 -42.88
CA GLU A 65 4.18 -18.20 -43.29
C GLU A 65 3.61 -17.25 -42.19
N GLU A 66 2.48 -17.64 -41.55
CA GLU A 66 1.90 -16.88 -40.47
C GLU A 66 2.83 -16.88 -39.21
N ILE A 67 3.48 -18.02 -38.90
CA ILE A 67 4.42 -18.15 -37.77
C ILE A 67 5.64 -17.27 -37.98
N GLU A 68 6.24 -17.29 -39.19
CA GLU A 68 7.40 -16.46 -39.51
C GLU A 68 7.09 -14.96 -39.38
N LYS A 69 5.92 -14.53 -39.85
CA LYS A 69 5.44 -13.13 -39.67
C LYS A 69 5.15 -12.78 -38.21
N ALA A 70 4.51 -13.69 -37.48
CA ALA A 70 4.18 -13.50 -36.06
C ALA A 70 5.44 -13.46 -35.21
N TYR A 71 6.43 -14.33 -35.49
CA TYR A 71 7.72 -14.32 -34.80
C TYR A 71 8.44 -12.98 -34.97
N ALA A 72 8.56 -12.49 -36.21
CA ALA A 72 9.22 -11.22 -36.49
C ALA A 72 8.55 -10.04 -35.75
N ALA A 73 7.22 -9.99 -35.81
CA ALA A 73 6.47 -8.94 -35.14
C ALA A 73 6.46 -9.07 -33.60
N ALA A 74 6.49 -10.28 -33.05
CA ALA A 74 6.60 -10.50 -31.60
C ALA A 74 7.99 -10.10 -31.07
N LEU A 75 9.04 -10.36 -31.85
CA LEU A 75 10.41 -10.00 -31.49
C LEU A 75 10.63 -8.47 -31.47
N GLU A 76 9.87 -7.70 -32.25
CA GLU A 76 9.92 -6.22 -32.22
C GLU A 76 9.32 -5.65 -30.91
N GLU A 77 8.44 -6.41 -30.23
CA GLU A 77 7.72 -5.98 -29.04
C GLU A 77 8.34 -6.48 -27.72
N GLY A 78 9.31 -7.42 -27.76
CA GLY A 78 9.92 -8.02 -26.58
C GLY A 78 11.31 -8.57 -26.78
N ASN A 79 11.92 -9.08 -25.70
CA ASN A 79 13.30 -9.60 -25.72
C ASN A 79 13.42 -11.09 -26.10
N GLY A 80 12.31 -11.75 -26.41
CA GLY A 80 12.25 -13.15 -26.82
C GLY A 80 10.85 -13.51 -27.27
N VAL A 81 10.71 -14.69 -27.89
CA VAL A 81 9.43 -15.16 -28.45
C VAL A 81 9.12 -16.53 -27.87
N ILE A 82 7.86 -16.75 -27.49
CA ILE A 82 7.33 -18.05 -27.07
C ILE A 82 6.25 -18.53 -28.03
N VAL A 83 6.28 -19.83 -28.35
CA VAL A 83 5.23 -20.53 -29.11
C VAL A 83 4.47 -21.43 -28.17
N GLU A 84 3.15 -21.34 -28.18
CA GLU A 84 2.26 -22.08 -27.27
C GLU A 84 1.09 -22.69 -28.00
N ARG A 85 0.51 -23.76 -27.44
CA ARG A 85 -0.76 -24.33 -27.92
C ARG A 85 -1.86 -23.26 -27.83
N SER A 86 -2.60 -23.05 -28.92
CA SER A 86 -3.76 -22.15 -28.92
C SER A 86 -4.92 -22.81 -28.18
N ILE A 87 -5.38 -22.17 -27.11
CA ILE A 87 -6.52 -22.65 -26.32
C ILE A 87 -7.82 -22.16 -26.97
N PRO A 88 -8.81 -23.05 -27.21
CA PRO A 88 -10.06 -22.63 -27.78
C PRO A 88 -10.99 -21.95 -26.78
N GLY A 89 -11.70 -20.91 -27.21
CA GLY A 89 -12.67 -20.21 -26.40
C GLY A 89 -12.45 -18.71 -26.31
N ASN A 90 -13.08 -18.13 -25.30
CA ASN A 90 -12.99 -16.71 -25.01
C ASN A 90 -12.00 -16.48 -23.87
N GLU A 91 -11.34 -15.34 -23.90
CA GLU A 91 -10.49 -14.89 -22.80
C GLU A 91 -11.35 -14.38 -21.63
N HIS A 92 -10.95 -14.72 -20.42
CA HIS A 92 -11.58 -14.28 -19.18
C HIS A 92 -10.52 -13.65 -18.29
N ARG A 93 -10.84 -12.51 -17.72
CA ARG A 93 -10.04 -11.85 -16.69
C ARG A 93 -10.68 -12.10 -15.33
N LEU A 94 -10.02 -12.89 -14.48
CA LEU A 94 -10.44 -13.20 -13.12
C LEU A 94 -9.61 -12.39 -12.13
N LEU A 95 -10.26 -11.71 -11.21
CA LEU A 95 -9.62 -10.98 -10.12
C LEU A 95 -9.66 -11.79 -8.83
N VAL A 96 -8.50 -12.14 -8.31
CA VAL A 96 -8.32 -12.86 -7.05
C VAL A 96 -7.74 -11.92 -6.00
N ILE A 97 -8.36 -11.86 -4.83
CA ILE A 97 -7.94 -11.05 -3.69
C ILE A 97 -7.97 -11.94 -2.44
N GLY A 98 -6.85 -11.99 -1.69
CA GLY A 98 -6.75 -12.79 -0.47
C GLY A 98 -7.05 -14.27 -0.68
N GLY A 99 -6.69 -14.81 -1.86
CA GLY A 99 -6.95 -16.21 -2.23
C GLY A 99 -8.42 -16.53 -2.54
N LYS A 100 -9.26 -15.52 -2.83
CA LYS A 100 -10.67 -15.68 -3.23
C LYS A 100 -10.92 -14.98 -4.56
N LEU A 101 -11.69 -15.61 -5.43
CA LEU A 101 -12.23 -14.96 -6.63
C LEU A 101 -13.23 -13.88 -6.21
N VAL A 102 -13.01 -12.64 -6.66
CA VAL A 102 -13.85 -11.48 -6.34
C VAL A 102 -14.67 -11.01 -7.54
N ALA A 103 -14.07 -11.06 -8.73
CA ALA A 103 -14.72 -10.64 -9.97
C ALA A 103 -14.17 -11.41 -11.17
N ALA A 104 -15.00 -11.57 -12.21
CA ALA A 104 -14.59 -12.16 -13.47
C ALA A 104 -15.29 -11.46 -14.62
N ASN A 105 -14.51 -11.14 -15.68
CA ASN A 105 -15.02 -10.59 -16.91
C ASN A 105 -14.64 -11.49 -18.09
N ARG A 106 -15.53 -11.58 -19.09
CA ARG A 106 -15.29 -12.26 -20.35
C ARG A 106 -15.01 -11.24 -21.43
N GLY A 107 -14.00 -11.51 -22.25
CA GLY A 107 -13.70 -10.80 -23.47
C GLY A 107 -14.45 -11.41 -24.64
N ASP A 108 -15.00 -10.56 -25.52
CA ASP A 108 -15.57 -10.98 -26.77
C ASP A 108 -14.76 -10.44 -27.95
N ALA A 109 -14.86 -11.13 -29.08
CA ALA A 109 -14.20 -10.72 -30.31
C ALA A 109 -14.79 -9.41 -30.87
N ALA A 110 -13.93 -8.49 -31.25
CA ALA A 110 -14.36 -7.28 -31.95
C ALA A 110 -14.66 -7.59 -33.43
N GLN A 111 -15.85 -7.22 -33.86
CA GLN A 111 -16.32 -7.41 -35.24
C GLN A 111 -16.96 -6.13 -35.75
N ILE A 112 -16.85 -5.91 -37.06
CA ILE A 112 -17.60 -4.89 -37.79
C ILE A 112 -18.58 -5.56 -38.76
N THR A 113 -19.58 -4.81 -39.20
CA THR A 113 -20.50 -5.21 -40.23
C THR A 113 -20.30 -4.34 -41.48
N GLY A 114 -19.97 -4.94 -42.62
CA GLY A 114 -19.80 -4.25 -43.87
C GLY A 114 -21.07 -3.52 -44.31
N ASP A 115 -20.92 -2.35 -44.92
CA ASP A 115 -22.00 -1.54 -45.45
C ASP A 115 -21.96 -1.44 -46.99
N GLY A 116 -20.95 -2.07 -47.61
CA GLY A 116 -20.73 -2.04 -49.07
C GLY A 116 -20.20 -0.70 -49.59
N LYS A 117 -19.74 0.21 -48.72
CA LYS A 117 -19.31 1.55 -49.09
C LYS A 117 -18.04 2.01 -48.37
N SER A 118 -17.95 1.73 -47.08
CA SER A 118 -16.86 2.17 -46.22
C SER A 118 -15.76 1.10 -46.13
N THR A 119 -14.52 1.54 -45.97
CA THR A 119 -13.37 0.66 -45.73
C THR A 119 -13.44 0.02 -44.36
N VAL A 120 -12.71 -1.08 -44.14
CA VAL A 120 -12.58 -1.72 -42.84
C VAL A 120 -12.12 -0.70 -41.78
N ARG A 121 -11.12 0.13 -42.11
CA ARG A 121 -10.60 1.18 -41.23
C ARG A 121 -11.68 2.16 -40.76
N GLU A 122 -12.46 2.69 -41.71
CA GLU A 122 -13.58 3.59 -41.45
C GLU A 122 -14.67 2.93 -40.60
N LEU A 123 -14.96 1.65 -40.88
CA LEU A 123 -15.95 0.88 -40.12
C LEU A 123 -15.47 0.62 -38.66
N VAL A 124 -14.18 0.37 -38.44
CA VAL A 124 -13.62 0.26 -37.07
C VAL A 124 -13.78 1.57 -36.32
N GLU A 125 -13.49 2.71 -36.95
CA GLU A 125 -13.68 4.02 -36.29
C GLU A 125 -15.15 4.31 -35.97
N THR A 126 -16.05 3.98 -36.89
CA THR A 126 -17.48 4.34 -36.79
C THR A 126 -18.32 3.33 -36.01
N GLN A 127 -17.94 2.04 -35.97
CA GLN A 127 -18.72 0.99 -35.29
C GLN A 127 -18.10 0.55 -33.96
N ILE A 128 -16.77 0.69 -33.76
CA ILE A 128 -16.06 0.23 -32.56
C ILE A 128 -15.47 1.39 -31.79
N ASN A 129 -14.57 2.18 -32.39
CA ASN A 129 -13.82 3.23 -31.69
C ASN A 129 -14.66 4.48 -31.36
N CYS A 130 -15.86 4.61 -31.92
CA CYS A 130 -16.83 5.64 -31.57
C CYS A 130 -17.48 5.45 -30.19
N ASP A 131 -17.36 4.28 -29.59
CA ASP A 131 -17.88 4.03 -28.24
C ASP A 131 -17.14 4.91 -27.22
N PRO A 132 -17.85 5.79 -26.48
CA PRO A 132 -17.24 6.70 -25.50
C PRO A 132 -16.51 6.00 -24.35
N ARG A 133 -16.74 4.71 -24.15
CA ARG A 133 -16.01 3.88 -23.17
C ARG A 133 -14.60 3.51 -23.66
N ARG A 134 -14.28 3.72 -24.95
CA ARG A 134 -12.99 3.42 -25.54
C ARG A 134 -12.06 4.63 -25.52
N GLY A 135 -10.81 4.38 -25.22
CA GLY A 135 -9.78 5.41 -25.20
C GLY A 135 -8.37 4.85 -25.18
N VAL A 136 -7.40 5.75 -25.18
CA VAL A 136 -5.96 5.43 -25.14
C VAL A 136 -5.36 5.46 -23.75
N SER A 137 -6.13 5.88 -22.75
CA SER A 137 -5.66 5.96 -21.37
C SER A 137 -6.36 4.92 -20.48
N GLU A 138 -5.73 4.58 -19.36
CA GLU A 138 -6.26 3.65 -18.35
C GLU A 138 -7.58 4.10 -17.68
N ASN A 139 -8.00 5.35 -17.90
CA ASN A 139 -9.29 5.87 -17.44
C ASN A 139 -10.48 5.34 -18.25
N HIS A 140 -10.23 4.69 -19.39
CA HIS A 140 -11.26 4.10 -20.23
C HIS A 140 -11.32 2.60 -19.97
N PRO A 141 -12.53 2.03 -19.75
CA PRO A 141 -12.69 0.59 -19.52
C PRO A 141 -12.33 -0.26 -20.73
N LEU A 142 -12.35 0.32 -21.93
CA LEU A 142 -12.04 -0.36 -23.18
C LEU A 142 -10.95 0.40 -23.96
N ALA A 143 -10.01 -0.35 -24.55
CA ALA A 143 -9.00 0.23 -25.43
C ALA A 143 -9.57 0.49 -26.83
N LYS A 144 -9.05 1.51 -27.52
CA LYS A 144 -9.26 1.67 -28.96
C LYS A 144 -8.57 0.53 -29.72
N ILE A 145 -9.14 0.16 -30.85
CA ILE A 145 -8.56 -0.83 -31.75
C ILE A 145 -7.76 -0.10 -32.80
N ASP A 146 -6.49 -0.40 -32.90
CA ASP A 146 -5.56 0.08 -33.90
C ASP A 146 -5.40 -0.96 -35.00
N MET A 147 -4.97 -0.52 -36.22
CA MET A 147 -4.64 -1.40 -37.33
C MET A 147 -3.23 -1.99 -37.16
N ASP A 148 -3.06 -2.79 -36.10
CA ASP A 148 -1.81 -3.46 -35.76
C ASP A 148 -1.55 -4.72 -36.65
N PRO A 149 -0.38 -5.36 -36.57
CA PRO A 149 -0.06 -6.57 -37.29
C PRO A 149 -1.04 -7.72 -37.02
N ALA A 150 -1.59 -7.86 -35.82
CA ALA A 150 -2.55 -8.91 -35.50
C ALA A 150 -3.90 -8.70 -36.21
N VAL A 151 -4.36 -7.45 -36.31
CA VAL A 151 -5.53 -7.08 -37.12
C VAL A 151 -5.27 -7.39 -38.57
N HIS A 152 -4.09 -7.07 -39.11
CA HIS A 152 -3.74 -7.37 -40.52
C HIS A 152 -3.78 -8.87 -40.81
N ILE A 153 -3.27 -9.73 -39.95
CA ILE A 153 -3.35 -11.20 -40.10
C ILE A 153 -4.81 -11.67 -40.11
N ASN A 154 -5.63 -11.17 -39.18
CA ASN A 154 -7.04 -11.52 -39.10
C ASN A 154 -7.82 -11.10 -40.35
N LEU A 155 -7.52 -9.94 -40.89
CA LEU A 155 -8.12 -9.46 -42.14
C LEU A 155 -7.66 -10.28 -43.33
N ALA A 156 -6.36 -10.59 -43.46
CA ALA A 156 -5.81 -11.39 -44.55
C ALA A 156 -6.46 -12.79 -44.64
N ARG A 157 -6.73 -13.44 -43.51
CA ARG A 157 -7.46 -14.71 -43.42
C ARG A 157 -8.89 -14.64 -43.97
N GLN A 158 -9.46 -13.44 -44.02
CA GLN A 158 -10.79 -13.16 -44.54
C GLN A 158 -10.74 -12.59 -45.96
N ASN A 159 -9.54 -12.58 -46.58
CA ASN A 159 -9.26 -11.96 -47.90
C ASN A 159 -9.59 -10.47 -47.89
N LEU A 160 -9.24 -9.77 -46.85
CA LEU A 160 -9.44 -8.32 -46.65
C LEU A 160 -8.13 -7.64 -46.27
N THR A 161 -8.08 -6.34 -46.47
CA THR A 161 -7.06 -5.41 -45.95
C THR A 161 -7.77 -4.27 -45.21
N PRO A 162 -7.08 -3.42 -44.45
CA PRO A 162 -7.69 -2.24 -43.85
C PRO A 162 -8.44 -1.33 -44.81
N ASP A 163 -8.01 -1.28 -46.05
CA ASP A 163 -8.60 -0.43 -47.10
C ASP A 163 -9.64 -1.16 -47.98
N SER A 164 -9.91 -2.44 -47.70
CA SER A 164 -10.97 -3.19 -48.35
C SER A 164 -12.35 -2.70 -47.95
N ILE A 165 -13.31 -2.75 -48.87
CA ILE A 165 -14.72 -2.43 -48.63
C ILE A 165 -15.49 -3.76 -48.53
N PRO A 166 -15.90 -4.18 -47.30
CA PRO A 166 -16.65 -5.41 -47.12
C PRO A 166 -18.08 -5.27 -47.65
N ASP A 167 -18.59 -6.35 -48.25
CA ASP A 167 -19.98 -6.40 -48.72
C ASP A 167 -20.97 -6.06 -47.62
N ALA A 168 -22.11 -5.47 -47.99
CA ALA A 168 -23.16 -5.11 -47.08
C ALA A 168 -23.68 -6.35 -46.31
N GLY A 169 -23.69 -6.27 -44.96
CA GLY A 169 -24.08 -7.37 -44.07
C GLY A 169 -22.98 -8.39 -43.74
N ARG A 170 -21.81 -8.33 -44.41
CA ARG A 170 -20.69 -9.21 -44.10
C ARG A 170 -20.10 -8.85 -42.73
N LYS A 171 -20.06 -9.84 -41.82
CA LYS A 171 -19.34 -9.71 -40.52
C LYS A 171 -17.86 -9.95 -40.75
N VAL A 172 -17.04 -9.03 -40.28
CA VAL A 172 -15.58 -9.08 -40.36
C VAL A 172 -14.98 -9.08 -38.94
N LEU A 173 -14.24 -10.13 -38.62
CA LEU A 173 -13.49 -10.23 -37.38
C LEU A 173 -12.27 -9.29 -37.43
N ILE A 174 -12.19 -8.39 -36.51
CA ILE A 174 -11.07 -7.46 -36.39
C ILE A 174 -10.04 -7.99 -35.37
N GLN A 175 -10.49 -8.30 -34.17
CA GLN A 175 -9.61 -8.76 -33.08
C GLN A 175 -10.34 -9.78 -32.22
N ARG A 176 -9.63 -10.85 -31.77
CA ARG A 176 -10.25 -11.92 -30.96
C ARG A 176 -10.35 -11.57 -29.49
N ASN A 177 -9.39 -10.78 -28.95
CA ASN A 177 -9.24 -10.47 -27.54
C ASN A 177 -9.48 -8.99 -27.26
N ALA A 178 -10.52 -8.39 -27.83
CA ALA A 178 -10.63 -6.93 -27.86
C ALA A 178 -11.25 -6.30 -26.59
N ASN A 179 -12.11 -7.02 -25.88
CA ASN A 179 -12.96 -6.37 -24.89
C ASN A 179 -13.33 -7.30 -23.74
N HIS A 180 -12.95 -6.96 -22.53
CA HIS A 180 -13.47 -7.60 -21.33
C HIS A 180 -14.76 -6.87 -20.87
N GLU A 181 -15.83 -7.02 -21.63
CA GLU A 181 -17.06 -6.26 -21.44
C GLU A 181 -18.07 -6.92 -20.52
N PHE A 182 -18.08 -8.24 -20.44
CA PHE A 182 -19.17 -8.99 -19.80
C PHE A 182 -18.77 -9.43 -18.39
N ASP A 183 -19.49 -8.94 -17.38
CA ASP A 183 -19.39 -9.52 -16.04
C ASP A 183 -19.94 -10.93 -16.02
N VAL A 184 -19.09 -11.89 -15.70
CA VAL A 184 -19.43 -13.31 -15.60
C VAL A 184 -19.13 -13.88 -14.21
N THR A 185 -18.92 -13.02 -13.24
CA THR A 185 -18.50 -13.39 -11.86
C THR A 185 -19.39 -14.49 -11.26
N ASP A 186 -20.71 -14.33 -11.36
CA ASP A 186 -21.67 -15.27 -10.77
C ASP A 186 -21.79 -16.60 -11.55
N ALA A 187 -21.18 -16.69 -12.72
CA ALA A 187 -21.19 -17.87 -13.57
C ALA A 187 -19.92 -18.72 -13.48
N VAL A 188 -18.87 -18.23 -12.81
CA VAL A 188 -17.60 -18.95 -12.72
C VAL A 188 -17.77 -20.25 -11.94
N HIS A 189 -17.33 -21.36 -12.56
CA HIS A 189 -17.36 -22.67 -11.91
C HIS A 189 -16.48 -22.67 -10.64
N PRO A 190 -16.91 -23.24 -9.51
CA PRO A 190 -16.16 -23.25 -8.26
C PRO A 190 -14.74 -23.79 -8.38
N GLU A 191 -14.54 -24.89 -9.13
CA GLU A 191 -13.21 -25.45 -9.39
C GLU A 191 -12.31 -24.47 -10.16
N THR A 192 -12.86 -23.74 -11.12
CA THR A 192 -12.11 -22.70 -11.86
C THR A 192 -11.70 -21.56 -10.93
N ALA A 193 -12.56 -21.17 -10.01
CA ALA A 193 -12.23 -20.16 -8.99
C ALA A 193 -11.10 -20.65 -8.05
N GLU A 194 -11.14 -21.92 -7.63
CA GLU A 194 -10.09 -22.54 -6.81
C GLU A 194 -8.75 -22.63 -7.54
N ILE A 195 -8.76 -23.00 -8.82
CA ILE A 195 -7.57 -23.04 -9.67
C ILE A 195 -6.96 -21.64 -9.82
N ALA A 196 -7.76 -20.60 -10.05
CA ALA A 196 -7.29 -19.22 -10.13
C ALA A 196 -6.69 -18.75 -8.78
N ALA A 197 -7.32 -19.09 -7.66
CA ALA A 197 -6.79 -18.80 -6.33
C ALA A 197 -5.49 -19.57 -6.04
N LEU A 198 -5.38 -20.82 -6.49
CA LEU A 198 -4.15 -21.62 -6.39
C LEU A 198 -3.01 -20.98 -7.21
N ALA A 199 -3.26 -20.59 -8.45
CA ALA A 199 -2.27 -19.94 -9.30
C ALA A 199 -1.72 -18.67 -8.65
N THR A 200 -2.59 -17.86 -8.04
CA THR A 200 -2.20 -16.64 -7.30
C THR A 200 -1.26 -16.96 -6.14
N ARG A 201 -1.56 -18.01 -5.36
CA ARG A 201 -0.73 -18.45 -4.22
C ARG A 201 0.63 -19.00 -4.65
N ILE A 202 0.69 -19.78 -5.75
CA ILE A 202 1.93 -20.34 -6.29
C ILE A 202 2.89 -19.21 -6.69
N VAL A 203 2.38 -18.18 -7.34
CA VAL A 203 3.18 -17.02 -7.75
C VAL A 203 3.53 -16.10 -6.56
N GLY A 204 2.91 -16.32 -5.38
CA GLY A 204 3.15 -15.53 -4.17
C GLY A 204 2.52 -14.15 -4.21
N LEU A 205 1.35 -14.03 -4.82
CA LEU A 205 0.57 -12.78 -4.87
C LEU A 205 -0.65 -12.90 -3.96
N ASP A 206 -1.03 -11.81 -3.35
CA ASP A 206 -2.26 -11.67 -2.55
C ASP A 206 -3.39 -11.00 -3.35
N ILE A 207 -3.02 -10.21 -4.36
CA ILE A 207 -3.94 -9.60 -5.32
C ILE A 207 -3.39 -9.87 -6.72
N ALA A 208 -4.16 -10.53 -7.58
CA ALA A 208 -3.75 -10.87 -8.93
C ALA A 208 -4.92 -10.89 -9.91
N GLY A 209 -4.60 -10.53 -11.16
CA GLY A 209 -5.46 -10.79 -12.31
C GLY A 209 -5.01 -12.07 -13.02
N ILE A 210 -5.94 -12.98 -13.21
CA ILE A 210 -5.69 -14.25 -13.90
C ILE A 210 -6.35 -14.19 -15.26
N ASP A 211 -5.56 -14.33 -16.31
CA ASP A 211 -6.06 -14.48 -17.66
C ASP A 211 -6.19 -15.96 -17.97
N LEU A 212 -7.37 -16.40 -18.28
CA LEU A 212 -7.64 -17.77 -18.70
C LEU A 212 -8.48 -17.79 -19.99
N VAL A 213 -8.32 -18.84 -20.76
CA VAL A 213 -9.11 -19.06 -21.95
C VAL A 213 -9.90 -20.35 -21.78
N CYS A 214 -11.20 -20.28 -22.02
CA CYS A 214 -12.09 -21.44 -22.03
C CYS A 214 -13.34 -21.17 -22.89
N GLN A 215 -14.04 -22.24 -23.29
CA GLN A 215 -15.26 -22.12 -24.08
C GLN A 215 -16.47 -21.72 -23.22
N ASP A 216 -16.55 -22.23 -21.99
CA ASP A 216 -17.65 -22.01 -21.07
C ASP A 216 -17.13 -21.92 -19.63
N ILE A 217 -17.12 -20.70 -19.05
CA ILE A 217 -16.60 -20.44 -17.71
C ILE A 217 -17.43 -21.15 -16.60
N SER A 218 -18.63 -21.59 -16.91
CA SER A 218 -19.52 -22.30 -15.97
C SER A 218 -19.22 -23.80 -15.86
N LYS A 219 -18.22 -24.29 -16.60
CA LYS A 219 -17.78 -25.69 -16.56
C LYS A 219 -16.33 -25.82 -16.09
N PRO A 220 -15.92 -26.98 -15.55
CA PRO A 220 -14.54 -27.24 -15.21
C PRO A 220 -13.59 -27.04 -16.38
N LEU A 221 -12.41 -26.45 -16.13
CA LEU A 221 -11.41 -26.23 -17.19
C LEU A 221 -10.94 -27.52 -17.82
N ALA A 222 -10.78 -28.58 -17.03
CA ALA A 222 -10.30 -29.89 -17.50
C ALA A 222 -11.23 -30.54 -18.54
N GLU A 223 -12.56 -30.35 -18.45
CA GLU A 223 -13.52 -30.93 -19.37
C GLU A 223 -13.50 -30.31 -20.76
N GLN A 224 -12.94 -29.11 -20.92
CA GLN A 224 -12.97 -28.33 -22.14
C GLN A 224 -11.58 -27.93 -22.66
N GLY A 225 -10.50 -28.39 -21.97
CA GLY A 225 -9.13 -28.03 -22.31
C GLY A 225 -8.84 -26.54 -22.11
N GLY A 226 -9.53 -25.90 -21.16
CA GLY A 226 -9.28 -24.52 -20.76
C GLY A 226 -7.99 -24.39 -19.97
N ALA A 227 -7.31 -23.23 -20.07
CA ALA A 227 -6.03 -23.03 -19.41
C ALA A 227 -5.82 -21.58 -18.94
N ILE A 228 -4.99 -21.41 -17.91
CA ILE A 228 -4.48 -20.10 -17.47
C ILE A 228 -3.32 -19.71 -18.42
N VAL A 229 -3.45 -18.54 -19.03
CA VAL A 229 -2.46 -18.04 -20.01
C VAL A 229 -1.53 -17.00 -19.41
N GLU A 230 -1.97 -16.29 -18.33
CA GLU A 230 -1.15 -15.27 -17.67
C GLU A 230 -1.60 -15.02 -16.21
N VAL A 231 -0.63 -14.62 -15.36
CA VAL A 231 -0.87 -14.15 -13.98
C VAL A 231 -0.31 -12.75 -13.83
N ASN A 232 -1.17 -11.77 -13.58
CA ASN A 232 -0.84 -10.35 -13.54
C ASN A 232 -0.78 -9.83 -12.10
N ALA A 233 0.38 -9.26 -11.67
CA ALA A 233 0.59 -8.69 -10.33
C ALA A 233 -0.05 -7.29 -10.15
N GLY A 234 -0.38 -6.59 -11.22
CA GLY A 234 -1.02 -5.27 -11.22
C GLY A 234 -2.30 -5.27 -12.05
N PRO A 235 -3.37 -5.96 -11.63
CA PRO A 235 -4.57 -6.11 -12.44
C PRO A 235 -5.32 -4.80 -12.60
N GLY A 236 -5.80 -4.53 -13.83
CA GLY A 236 -6.74 -3.44 -14.09
C GLY A 236 -8.08 -3.71 -13.40
N LEU A 237 -8.59 -2.72 -12.67
CA LEU A 237 -9.83 -2.85 -11.89
C LEU A 237 -11.05 -2.30 -12.62
N LEU A 238 -10.85 -1.41 -13.59
CA LEU A 238 -11.92 -0.61 -14.17
C LEU A 238 -12.96 -1.46 -14.91
N MET A 239 -12.54 -2.53 -15.57
CA MET A 239 -13.45 -3.46 -16.27
C MET A 239 -14.43 -4.14 -15.29
N HIS A 240 -14.03 -4.37 -14.05
CA HIS A 240 -14.88 -4.95 -13.01
C HIS A 240 -15.79 -3.91 -12.34
N LEU A 241 -15.30 -2.67 -12.19
CA LEU A 241 -16.05 -1.54 -11.63
C LEU A 241 -17.10 -1.00 -12.60
N LYS A 242 -16.81 -1.04 -13.90
CA LYS A 242 -17.67 -0.50 -14.98
C LYS A 242 -17.74 -1.50 -16.16
N PRO A 243 -18.31 -2.69 -15.96
CA PRO A 243 -18.48 -3.63 -17.06
C PRO A 243 -19.42 -3.04 -18.13
N GLY A 244 -19.22 -3.44 -19.38
CA GLY A 244 -20.10 -3.06 -20.48
C GLY A 244 -21.49 -3.69 -20.35
N VAL A 245 -21.53 -4.94 -19.88
CA VAL A 245 -22.74 -5.74 -19.63
C VAL A 245 -22.60 -6.47 -18.31
N GLY A 246 -23.65 -6.47 -17.51
CA GLY A 246 -23.69 -7.15 -16.21
C GLY A 246 -23.62 -6.19 -15.02
N LYS A 247 -23.11 -6.65 -13.88
CA LYS A 247 -23.13 -5.92 -12.61
C LYS A 247 -21.76 -5.31 -12.30
N PRO A 248 -21.66 -4.03 -11.89
CA PRO A 248 -20.47 -3.49 -11.25
C PRO A 248 -20.09 -4.30 -10.00
N ARG A 249 -18.80 -4.63 -9.84
CA ARG A 249 -18.28 -5.34 -8.68
C ARG A 249 -17.47 -4.39 -7.79
N PRO A 250 -17.70 -4.34 -6.48
CA PRO A 250 -17.01 -3.41 -5.56
C PRO A 250 -15.60 -3.93 -5.21
N VAL A 251 -14.77 -4.14 -6.24
CA VAL A 251 -13.43 -4.75 -6.09
C VAL A 251 -12.48 -3.90 -5.25
N GLY A 252 -12.62 -2.56 -5.27
CA GLY A 252 -11.87 -1.68 -4.40
C GLY A 252 -12.16 -1.92 -2.92
N GLN A 253 -13.43 -2.14 -2.57
CA GLN A 253 -13.82 -2.50 -1.20
C GLN A 253 -13.18 -3.83 -0.78
N ALA A 254 -13.22 -4.85 -1.64
CA ALA A 254 -12.61 -6.15 -1.35
C ALA A 254 -11.09 -6.07 -1.13
N ILE A 255 -10.39 -5.20 -1.86
CA ILE A 255 -8.96 -4.92 -1.64
C ILE A 255 -8.73 -4.29 -0.26
N VAL A 256 -9.51 -3.26 0.09
CA VAL A 256 -9.39 -2.59 1.39
C VAL A 256 -9.71 -3.55 2.53
N ASP A 257 -10.78 -4.33 2.42
CA ASP A 257 -11.17 -5.32 3.44
C ASP A 257 -10.10 -6.41 3.61
N HIS A 258 -9.43 -6.81 2.52
CA HIS A 258 -8.31 -7.77 2.59
C HIS A 258 -7.07 -7.17 3.27
N LEU A 259 -6.70 -5.94 2.90
CA LEU A 259 -5.50 -5.28 3.43
C LEU A 259 -5.64 -4.87 4.90
N PHE A 260 -6.87 -4.59 5.34
CA PHE A 260 -7.18 -4.05 6.67
C PHE A 260 -8.22 -4.90 7.42
N ALA A 261 -8.16 -6.23 7.25
CA ALA A 261 -9.12 -7.17 7.84
C ALA A 261 -9.24 -7.05 9.37
N ASP A 262 -8.14 -6.78 10.06
CA ASP A 262 -8.05 -6.77 11.53
C ASP A 262 -7.92 -5.36 12.12
N GLY A 263 -8.15 -4.30 11.35
CA GLY A 263 -8.03 -2.94 11.86
C GLY A 263 -8.05 -1.84 10.80
N ASN A 264 -7.74 -0.62 11.24
CA ASN A 264 -7.72 0.57 10.38
C ASN A 264 -6.34 0.84 9.72
N GLY A 265 -5.38 -0.09 9.84
CA GLY A 265 -4.02 0.05 9.32
C GLY A 265 -3.14 1.03 10.09
N ARG A 266 -3.62 1.58 11.21
CA ARG A 266 -2.83 2.50 12.02
C ARG A 266 -1.95 1.75 13.01
N ILE A 267 -0.72 2.23 13.16
CA ILE A 267 0.15 1.88 14.27
C ILE A 267 0.13 3.02 15.30
N PRO A 268 0.39 2.77 16.59
CA PRO A 268 0.59 3.85 17.55
C PRO A 268 1.71 4.78 17.12
N VAL A 269 1.40 6.07 17.00
CA VAL A 269 2.34 7.14 16.71
C VAL A 269 2.42 8.05 17.92
N VAL A 270 3.65 8.35 18.35
CA VAL A 270 3.95 9.35 19.37
C VAL A 270 4.71 10.49 18.73
N GLY A 271 4.12 11.68 18.75
CA GLY A 271 4.78 12.90 18.32
C GLY A 271 5.26 13.69 19.52
N VAL A 272 6.50 14.14 19.51
CA VAL A 272 7.10 14.91 20.61
C VAL A 272 7.60 16.24 20.09
N THR A 273 7.08 17.33 20.64
CA THR A 273 7.56 18.68 20.37
C THR A 273 7.92 19.42 21.67
N GLY A 274 8.45 20.63 21.54
CA GLY A 274 8.86 21.47 22.65
C GLY A 274 10.16 22.20 22.37
N SER A 275 10.55 23.09 23.26
CA SER A 275 11.78 23.89 23.10
C SER A 275 13.03 23.08 23.41
N TYR A 276 12.98 22.17 24.38
CA TYR A 276 14.08 21.29 24.79
C TYR A 276 13.54 19.95 25.37
N GLY A 277 14.45 18.95 25.51
CA GLY A 277 14.11 17.63 26.04
C GLY A 277 13.48 16.64 25.05
N LYS A 278 13.09 17.08 23.86
CA LYS A 278 12.41 16.25 22.84
C LYS A 278 13.12 14.92 22.55
N THR A 279 14.40 14.98 22.23
CA THR A 279 15.21 13.80 21.87
C THR A 279 15.25 12.78 23.01
N THR A 280 15.46 13.23 24.23
CA THR A 280 15.46 12.37 25.43
C THR A 280 14.11 11.68 25.62
N VAL A 281 13.00 12.43 25.52
CA VAL A 281 11.65 11.86 25.60
C VAL A 281 11.39 10.86 24.49
N CYS A 282 11.76 11.19 23.24
CA CYS A 282 11.62 10.28 22.10
C CYS A 282 12.38 8.97 22.30
N ARG A 283 13.63 9.03 22.75
CA ARG A 283 14.47 7.85 22.99
C ARG A 283 13.92 6.99 24.15
N LEU A 284 13.46 7.61 25.24
CA LEU A 284 12.80 6.91 26.35
C LEU A 284 11.53 6.21 25.89
N VAL A 285 10.62 6.91 25.24
CA VAL A 285 9.36 6.32 24.74
C VAL A 285 9.62 5.19 23.77
N ALA A 286 10.54 5.36 22.82
CA ALA A 286 10.90 4.31 21.86
C ALA A 286 11.47 3.07 22.56
N ARG A 287 12.29 3.25 23.61
CA ARG A 287 12.79 2.15 24.45
C ARG A 287 11.65 1.42 25.17
N LEU A 288 10.73 2.16 25.78
CA LEU A 288 9.58 1.58 26.51
C LEU A 288 8.70 0.74 25.58
N LEU A 289 8.44 1.24 24.36
CA LEU A 289 7.72 0.51 23.33
C LEU A 289 8.49 -0.76 22.89
N SER A 290 9.80 -0.68 22.67
CA SER A 290 10.62 -1.85 22.32
C SER A 290 10.64 -2.90 23.44
N ILE A 291 10.71 -2.49 24.72
CA ILE A 291 10.63 -3.41 25.86
C ILE A 291 9.25 -4.09 25.91
N SER A 292 8.19 -3.39 25.54
CA SER A 292 6.84 -3.97 25.47
C SER A 292 6.66 -4.99 24.33
N GLY A 293 7.71 -5.23 23.53
CA GLY A 293 7.71 -6.20 22.44
C GLY A 293 7.31 -5.64 21.07
N LYS A 294 7.08 -4.33 20.94
CA LYS A 294 6.76 -3.70 19.66
C LYS A 294 8.02 -3.34 18.89
N ARG A 295 8.07 -3.69 17.60
CA ARG A 295 9.12 -3.20 16.70
C ARG A 295 8.92 -1.70 16.46
N THR A 296 9.76 -0.90 17.07
CA THR A 296 9.59 0.55 17.17
C THR A 296 10.48 1.30 16.19
N GLY A 297 9.89 2.19 15.40
CA GLY A 297 10.60 3.18 14.59
C GLY A 297 10.79 4.48 15.36
N LEU A 298 11.99 5.08 15.30
CA LEU A 298 12.32 6.35 15.94
C LEU A 298 13.05 7.25 14.95
N ALA A 299 12.51 8.45 14.70
CA ALA A 299 13.21 9.51 13.99
C ALA A 299 13.38 10.72 14.93
N CYS A 300 14.63 11.05 15.23
CA CYS A 300 14.99 12.12 16.16
C CYS A 300 16.31 12.80 15.76
N SER A 301 16.72 13.80 16.51
CA SER A 301 17.97 14.55 16.24
C SER A 301 19.24 13.69 16.34
N ASP A 302 19.22 12.56 17.05
CA ASP A 302 20.34 11.63 17.11
C ASP A 302 20.43 10.67 15.92
N GLY A 303 19.32 10.44 15.22
CA GLY A 303 19.27 9.53 14.07
C GLY A 303 17.91 8.96 13.74
N LEU A 304 17.95 8.04 12.79
CA LEU A 304 16.87 7.15 12.42
C LEU A 304 17.16 5.75 12.93
N PHE A 305 16.24 5.19 13.72
CA PHE A 305 16.39 3.87 14.34
C PHE A 305 15.18 2.98 14.05
N ILE A 306 15.45 1.68 13.90
CA ILE A 306 14.42 0.62 14.02
C ILE A 306 14.84 -0.27 15.19
N ASP A 307 14.04 -0.32 16.24
CA ASP A 307 14.38 -0.85 17.56
C ASP A 307 15.68 -0.21 18.09
N ARG A 308 16.71 -1.04 18.33
CA ARG A 308 18.04 -0.57 18.78
C ARG A 308 19.02 -0.31 17.64
N ARG A 309 18.62 -0.60 16.39
CA ARG A 309 19.51 -0.48 15.24
C ARG A 309 19.47 0.92 14.69
N LEU A 310 20.58 1.62 14.76
CA LEU A 310 20.81 2.87 14.06
C LEU A 310 20.90 2.60 12.55
N LEU A 311 19.99 3.18 11.77
CA LEU A 311 20.00 3.11 10.31
C LEU A 311 20.76 4.28 9.71
N GLU A 312 20.54 5.49 10.25
CA GLU A 312 21.18 6.72 9.78
C GLU A 312 21.55 7.59 10.97
N LYS A 313 22.79 8.05 11.02
CA LYS A 313 23.31 8.95 12.06
C LYS A 313 23.06 10.42 11.69
N GLY A 314 22.94 11.27 12.71
CA GLY A 314 22.74 12.71 12.59
C GLY A 314 21.28 13.11 12.67
N ASP A 315 20.99 14.40 12.52
CA ASP A 315 19.63 14.90 12.69
C ASP A 315 18.66 14.31 11.66
N ARG A 316 17.70 13.55 12.18
CA ARG A 316 16.62 12.92 11.43
C ARG A 316 15.24 13.31 11.99
N ALA A 317 15.18 14.41 12.77
CA ALA A 317 13.93 15.00 13.22
C ALA A 317 13.24 15.78 12.09
N ASN A 318 12.95 15.10 10.99
CA ASN A 318 12.37 15.67 9.78
C ASN A 318 11.30 14.79 9.15
N TRP A 319 10.54 15.39 8.23
CA TRP A 319 9.41 14.74 7.56
C TRP A 319 9.81 13.48 6.79
N ASP A 320 10.92 13.51 6.06
CA ASP A 320 11.37 12.38 5.22
C ASP A 320 11.70 11.15 6.04
N ALA A 321 12.46 11.29 7.12
CA ALA A 321 12.81 10.17 8.01
C ALA A 321 11.57 9.58 8.70
N ALA A 322 10.64 10.43 9.13
CA ALA A 322 9.38 9.99 9.74
C ALA A 322 8.49 9.27 8.71
N HIS A 323 8.35 9.80 7.51
CA HIS A 323 7.59 9.18 6.42
C HIS A 323 8.16 7.82 6.02
N ARG A 324 9.48 7.72 5.84
CA ARG A 324 10.17 6.44 5.54
C ARG A 324 9.97 5.40 6.65
N THR A 325 9.91 5.84 7.91
CA THR A 325 9.59 4.97 9.04
C THR A 325 8.18 4.39 8.93
N LEU A 326 7.19 5.22 8.58
CA LEU A 326 5.80 4.80 8.41
C LEU A 326 5.59 3.89 7.19
N LEU A 327 6.41 4.02 6.15
CA LEU A 327 6.38 3.10 5.00
C LEU A 327 6.98 1.72 5.31
N ASN A 328 7.71 1.57 6.40
CA ASN A 328 8.31 0.29 6.78
C ASN A 328 7.28 -0.63 7.43
N ARG A 329 6.82 -1.62 6.68
CA ARG A 329 5.80 -2.61 7.12
C ARG A 329 6.18 -3.42 8.36
N ALA A 330 7.46 -3.42 8.75
CA ALA A 330 7.91 -4.11 9.95
C ALA A 330 7.74 -3.26 11.23
N VAL A 331 7.47 -1.96 11.11
CA VAL A 331 7.29 -1.05 12.25
C VAL A 331 5.87 -1.22 12.80
N GLU A 332 5.78 -1.47 14.10
CA GLU A 332 4.52 -1.70 14.83
C GLU A 332 4.15 -0.54 15.76
N ALA A 333 5.09 0.39 16.00
CA ALA A 333 4.88 1.66 16.71
C ALA A 333 5.94 2.66 16.25
N ALA A 334 5.63 3.95 16.25
CA ALA A 334 6.56 4.98 15.81
C ALA A 334 6.63 6.17 16.78
N VAL A 335 7.84 6.72 16.96
CA VAL A 335 8.10 7.90 17.77
C VAL A 335 8.83 8.94 16.93
N PHE A 336 8.32 10.16 16.87
CA PHE A 336 8.85 11.23 16.05
C PHE A 336 9.14 12.48 16.87
N GLU A 337 10.38 12.97 16.76
CA GLU A 337 10.75 14.28 17.23
C GLU A 337 10.35 15.33 16.19
N ASN A 338 9.50 16.28 16.60
CA ASN A 338 8.99 17.35 15.75
C ASN A 338 9.54 18.70 16.23
N GLY A 339 10.53 19.22 15.53
CA GLY A 339 11.03 20.59 15.76
C GLY A 339 10.05 21.64 15.23
N SER A 340 10.05 22.84 15.80
CA SER A 340 9.25 23.98 15.30
C SER A 340 9.54 24.30 13.83
N ASP A 341 10.80 24.25 13.45
CA ASP A 341 11.22 24.49 12.06
C ASP A 341 10.68 23.42 11.11
N THR A 342 10.72 22.14 11.52
CA THR A 342 10.16 21.04 10.74
C THR A 342 8.63 21.18 10.56
N ILE A 343 7.92 21.52 11.65
CA ILE A 343 6.46 21.73 11.60
C ILE A 343 6.10 22.83 10.61
N LEU A 344 6.86 23.94 10.59
CA LEU A 344 6.62 25.08 9.70
C LEU A 344 6.98 24.79 8.25
N GLU A 345 8.07 24.06 7.98
CA GLU A 345 8.57 23.84 6.64
C GLU A 345 7.85 22.74 5.87
N SER A 346 7.66 21.64 6.56
CA SER A 346 7.23 20.39 5.93
C SER A 346 5.97 19.81 6.56
N GLY A 347 5.54 20.33 7.71
CA GLY A 347 4.55 19.69 8.54
C GLY A 347 5.08 18.43 9.21
N VAL A 348 4.19 17.63 9.77
CA VAL A 348 4.50 16.31 10.32
C VAL A 348 4.13 15.21 9.33
N ALA A 349 4.79 14.06 9.40
CA ALA A 349 4.63 12.98 8.41
C ALA A 349 3.40 12.08 8.66
N TYR A 350 2.55 12.41 9.60
CA TYR A 350 1.34 11.67 9.96
C TYR A 350 0.13 12.60 10.05
N ASP A 351 -1.04 12.07 9.79
CA ASP A 351 -2.31 12.80 9.85
C ASP A 351 -2.85 12.92 11.28
N ARG A 352 -2.65 11.87 12.09
CA ARG A 352 -3.05 11.78 13.50
C ARG A 352 -2.05 10.95 14.30
N CYS A 353 -1.96 11.21 15.60
CA CYS A 353 -1.13 10.44 16.54
C CYS A 353 -1.95 9.91 17.73
N GLN A 354 -1.47 8.80 18.30
CA GLN A 354 -2.05 8.25 19.52
C GLN A 354 -1.66 9.09 20.73
N VAL A 355 -0.42 9.59 20.75
CA VAL A 355 0.05 10.46 21.83
C VAL A 355 0.79 11.66 21.27
N GLY A 356 0.38 12.84 21.70
CA GLY A 356 1.06 14.10 21.42
C GLY A 356 1.73 14.62 22.70
N VAL A 357 3.06 14.76 22.69
CA VAL A 357 3.82 15.26 23.85
C VAL A 357 4.34 16.66 23.58
N ILE A 358 4.10 17.60 24.49
CA ILE A 358 4.78 18.90 24.49
C ILE A 358 5.56 19.04 25.79
N THR A 359 6.89 19.03 25.68
CA THR A 359 7.77 19.02 26.87
C THR A 359 7.77 20.36 27.59
N ASN A 360 7.84 21.46 26.85
CA ASN A 360 7.89 22.84 27.36
C ASN A 360 7.75 23.85 26.23
N ILE A 361 7.46 25.10 26.54
CA ILE A 361 7.49 26.23 25.58
C ILE A 361 8.34 27.35 26.14
N ASP A 362 9.49 27.61 25.51
CA ASP A 362 10.31 28.79 25.71
C ASP A 362 10.29 29.64 24.45
N PRO A 363 9.46 30.68 24.37
CA PRO A 363 9.33 31.53 23.18
C PRO A 363 10.65 32.16 22.76
N ALA A 364 11.54 32.47 23.68
CA ALA A 364 12.81 33.13 23.38
C ALA A 364 13.72 32.28 22.49
N ARG A 365 13.59 30.98 22.50
CA ARG A 365 14.34 30.06 21.64
C ARG A 365 13.85 29.99 20.20
N HIS A 366 12.64 30.45 19.95
CA HIS A 366 11.96 30.33 18.65
C HIS A 366 11.78 31.67 17.94
N ILE A 367 11.61 32.75 18.72
CA ILE A 367 11.48 34.11 18.18
C ILE A 367 12.74 34.52 17.41
N GLY A 368 12.57 35.09 16.23
CA GLY A 368 13.65 35.48 15.33
C GLY A 368 14.09 34.36 14.37
N ARG A 369 13.51 33.16 14.48
CA ARG A 369 13.70 32.07 13.55
C ARG A 369 12.51 32.01 12.58
N ARG A 370 12.78 31.77 11.29
CA ARG A 370 11.81 31.42 10.22
C ARG A 370 10.33 31.76 10.52
N TYR A 371 9.92 32.96 10.19
CA TYR A 371 8.52 33.43 10.32
C TYR A 371 7.94 33.43 11.76
N THR A 372 8.76 33.19 12.78
CA THR A 372 8.34 33.16 14.17
C THR A 372 8.82 34.44 14.87
N ASN A 373 7.89 35.37 15.11
CA ASN A 373 8.21 36.70 15.63
C ASN A 373 7.52 37.01 16.98
N THR A 374 6.54 36.20 17.36
CA THR A 374 5.76 36.43 18.58
C THR A 374 5.59 35.15 19.38
N PRO A 375 5.37 35.22 20.71
CA PRO A 375 5.05 34.05 21.54
C PRO A 375 3.78 33.30 21.06
N GLU A 376 2.81 34.02 20.56
CA GLU A 376 1.55 33.46 20.03
C GLU A 376 1.82 32.59 18.79
N GLN A 377 2.74 32.97 17.93
CA GLN A 377 3.15 32.13 16.80
C GLN A 377 3.84 30.84 17.27
N VAL A 378 4.67 30.92 18.33
CA VAL A 378 5.27 29.73 18.94
C VAL A 378 4.19 28.80 19.50
N PHE A 379 3.22 29.36 20.21
CA PHE A 379 2.06 28.62 20.71
C PHE A 379 1.33 27.87 19.56
N ASN A 380 1.00 28.57 18.47
CA ASN A 380 0.30 27.98 17.34
C ASN A 380 1.08 26.87 16.65
N ILE A 381 2.40 26.99 16.55
CA ILE A 381 3.27 25.92 16.01
C ILE A 381 3.23 24.70 16.90
N MET A 382 3.44 24.87 18.22
CA MET A 382 3.48 23.76 19.17
C MET A 382 2.10 23.10 19.32
N ARG A 383 1.03 23.88 19.25
CA ARG A 383 -0.36 23.42 19.27
C ARG A 383 -0.66 22.37 18.20
N THR A 384 0.01 22.41 17.05
CA THR A 384 -0.13 21.38 16.01
C THR A 384 -0.03 19.98 16.57
N GLN A 385 0.85 19.76 17.56
CA GLN A 385 1.00 18.43 18.17
C GLN A 385 -0.24 18.00 18.99
N VAL A 386 -0.99 18.93 19.56
CA VAL A 386 -2.25 18.67 20.29
C VAL A 386 -3.41 18.46 19.31
N ASP A 387 -3.49 19.30 18.26
CA ASP A 387 -4.54 19.23 17.25
C ASP A 387 -4.56 17.89 16.48
N LEU A 388 -3.42 17.20 16.43
CA LEU A 388 -3.27 15.91 15.75
C LEU A 388 -3.55 14.69 16.64
N VAL A 389 -3.86 14.87 17.90
CA VAL A 389 -4.19 13.75 18.81
C VAL A 389 -5.53 13.13 18.39
N LEU A 390 -5.56 11.80 18.32
CA LEU A 390 -6.79 11.05 18.11
C LEU A 390 -7.77 11.25 19.28
N LYS A 391 -9.06 11.16 19.01
CA LYS A 391 -10.10 11.25 20.04
C LYS A 391 -9.93 10.21 21.16
N GLU A 392 -9.47 9.03 20.80
CA GLU A 392 -9.10 7.93 21.72
C GLU A 392 -7.64 7.97 22.17
N GLY A 393 -6.91 9.02 21.82
CA GLY A 393 -5.52 9.26 22.19
C GLY A 393 -5.36 10.20 23.36
N ALA A 394 -4.13 10.64 23.62
CA ALA A 394 -3.83 11.57 24.73
C ALA A 394 -2.80 12.65 24.35
N ALA A 395 -3.03 13.87 24.83
CA ALA A 395 -1.99 14.90 24.88
C ALA A 395 -1.31 14.88 26.26
N VAL A 396 0.03 14.87 26.26
CA VAL A 396 0.89 14.90 27.44
C VAL A 396 1.51 16.28 27.55
N LEU A 397 1.14 17.04 28.58
CA LEU A 397 1.47 18.45 28.73
C LEU A 397 2.13 18.76 30.08
N ASN A 398 3.16 19.62 30.06
CA ASN A 398 3.83 20.09 31.27
C ASN A 398 2.93 21.08 32.05
N ALA A 399 2.56 20.74 33.25
CA ALA A 399 1.69 21.56 34.09
C ALA A 399 2.34 22.85 34.64
N ARG A 400 3.67 22.98 34.55
CA ARG A 400 4.39 24.21 34.90
C ARG A 400 4.22 25.34 33.87
N GLU A 401 3.85 24.99 32.66
CA GLU A 401 3.82 25.93 31.53
C GLU A 401 2.40 26.47 31.29
N PRO A 402 2.10 27.73 31.62
CA PRO A 402 0.77 28.30 31.44
C PRO A 402 0.26 28.17 30.02
N MET A 403 1.14 28.38 29.00
CA MET A 403 0.77 28.24 27.61
C MET A 403 0.34 26.81 27.24
N LEU A 404 0.84 25.77 27.91
CA LEU A 404 0.41 24.39 27.67
C LEU A 404 -0.95 24.12 28.35
N ILE A 405 -1.20 24.73 29.51
CA ILE A 405 -2.52 24.64 30.16
C ILE A 405 -3.61 25.25 29.28
N ASP A 406 -3.31 26.33 28.57
CA ASP A 406 -4.23 26.97 27.62
C ASP A 406 -4.56 26.08 26.40
N MET A 407 -3.76 25.03 26.13
CA MET A 407 -4.01 24.05 25.08
C MET A 407 -4.98 22.93 25.48
N ILE A 408 -5.26 22.74 26.76
CA ILE A 408 -6.13 21.66 27.25
C ILE A 408 -7.48 21.60 26.51
N PRO A 409 -8.23 22.73 26.38
CA PRO A 409 -9.53 22.70 25.71
C PRO A 409 -9.45 22.48 24.18
N LEU A 410 -8.26 22.46 23.60
CA LEU A 410 -8.03 22.29 22.17
C LEU A 410 -7.78 20.83 21.76
N CYS A 411 -7.58 19.94 22.72
CA CYS A 411 -7.35 18.51 22.45
C CYS A 411 -8.68 17.77 22.32
N ASP A 412 -8.81 16.99 21.24
CA ASP A 412 -9.95 16.08 21.05
C ASP A 412 -9.89 14.84 21.95
N GLY A 413 -8.67 14.44 22.36
CA GLY A 413 -8.39 13.28 23.18
C GLY A 413 -8.28 13.60 24.67
N GLU A 414 -7.77 12.63 25.42
CA GLU A 414 -7.49 12.78 26.86
C GLU A 414 -6.30 13.71 27.11
N ILE A 415 -6.28 14.33 28.29
CA ILE A 415 -5.12 15.09 28.76
C ILE A 415 -4.44 14.32 29.89
N ILE A 416 -3.11 14.21 29.82
CA ILE A 416 -2.27 13.77 30.93
C ILE A 416 -1.30 14.88 31.28
N LEU A 417 -1.38 15.40 32.49
CA LEU A 417 -0.47 16.43 32.94
C LEU A 417 0.77 15.81 33.62
N PHE A 418 1.92 16.42 33.43
CA PHE A 418 3.10 16.05 34.18
C PHE A 418 3.79 17.27 34.79
N ALA A 419 4.40 17.09 35.94
CA ALA A 419 5.25 18.07 36.60
C ALA A 419 6.11 17.42 37.71
N ASP A 420 7.22 18.03 38.06
CA ASP A 420 8.03 17.61 39.22
C ASP A 420 7.40 18.05 40.57
N ASP A 421 6.47 19.01 40.55
CA ASP A 421 5.76 19.54 41.72
C ASP A 421 4.29 19.08 41.71
N PRO A 422 3.86 18.25 42.69
CA PRO A 422 2.50 17.74 42.77
C PRO A 422 1.47 18.77 43.23
N ASP A 423 1.92 19.88 43.82
CA ASP A 423 1.05 20.87 44.48
C ASP A 423 0.67 22.01 43.54
N LEU A 424 1.04 21.91 42.22
CA LEU A 424 0.62 22.87 41.21
C LEU A 424 -0.91 22.95 41.12
N ALA A 425 -1.44 24.16 41.07
CA ALA A 425 -2.88 24.40 40.94
C ALA A 425 -3.49 23.68 39.71
N ALA A 426 -2.74 23.62 38.60
CA ALA A 426 -3.15 22.90 37.38
C ALA A 426 -3.31 21.39 37.62
N ILE A 427 -2.36 20.73 38.28
CA ILE A 427 -2.44 19.32 38.65
C ILE A 427 -3.66 19.06 39.54
N SER A 428 -3.80 19.87 40.63
CA SER A 428 -4.90 19.75 41.59
C SER A 428 -6.28 19.95 40.92
N ALA A 429 -6.40 20.92 40.02
CA ALA A 429 -7.64 21.18 39.28
C ALA A 429 -7.96 20.02 38.33
N HIS A 430 -6.95 19.51 37.59
CA HIS A 430 -7.11 18.42 36.64
C HIS A 430 -7.56 17.12 37.33
N GLN A 431 -6.93 16.76 38.44
CA GLN A 431 -7.29 15.57 39.23
C GLN A 431 -8.71 15.65 39.82
N LYS A 432 -9.17 16.83 40.28
CA LYS A 432 -10.56 17.01 40.75
C LYS A 432 -11.60 16.63 39.70
N HIS A 433 -11.26 16.69 38.44
CA HIS A 433 -12.11 16.27 37.30
C HIS A 433 -11.81 14.84 36.83
N GLY A 434 -11.02 14.07 37.58
CA GLY A 434 -10.66 12.69 37.26
C GLY A 434 -9.55 12.54 36.22
N GLY A 435 -8.86 13.62 35.87
CA GLY A 435 -7.77 13.60 34.90
C GLY A 435 -6.52 12.93 35.43
N ARG A 436 -5.77 12.28 34.52
CA ARG A 436 -4.50 11.61 34.83
C ARG A 436 -3.35 12.59 34.99
N ALA A 437 -2.45 12.32 35.93
CA ALA A 437 -1.25 13.11 36.15
C ALA A 437 -0.05 12.27 36.55
N VAL A 438 1.15 12.71 36.14
CA VAL A 438 2.44 12.09 36.53
C VAL A 438 3.29 13.15 37.21
N PHE A 439 3.72 12.89 38.42
CA PHE A 439 4.47 13.87 39.22
C PHE A 439 5.44 13.21 40.23
N VAL A 440 6.27 14.03 40.87
CA VAL A 440 7.16 13.59 41.92
C VAL A 440 6.54 13.88 43.27
N ARG A 441 6.46 12.87 44.16
CA ARG A 441 6.06 13.05 45.56
C ARG A 441 6.94 12.20 46.48
N HIS A 442 7.52 12.81 47.49
CA HIS A 442 8.42 12.16 48.44
C HIS A 442 9.55 11.35 47.80
N GLY A 443 10.17 11.90 46.75
CA GLY A 443 11.25 11.25 45.99
C GLY A 443 10.84 10.10 45.11
N HIS A 444 9.54 9.96 44.79
CA HIS A 444 9.02 8.93 43.94
C HIS A 444 8.23 9.50 42.76
N ILE A 445 8.34 8.86 41.59
CA ILE A 445 7.45 9.11 40.47
C ILE A 445 6.10 8.44 40.76
N MET A 446 5.06 9.24 40.73
CA MET A 446 3.67 8.85 41.03
C MET A 446 2.83 8.93 39.75
N LEU A 447 1.96 7.95 39.58
CA LEU A 447 0.88 7.95 38.61
C LEU A 447 -0.42 8.22 39.38
N ALA A 448 -1.17 9.23 39.00
CA ALA A 448 -2.42 9.59 39.66
C ALA A 448 -3.57 9.61 38.63
N ASP A 449 -4.67 8.97 38.98
CA ASP A 449 -5.91 8.93 38.23
C ASP A 449 -7.14 9.02 39.14
N HIS A 450 -8.33 8.74 38.63
CA HIS A 450 -9.58 8.74 39.36
C HIS A 450 -9.65 7.67 40.48
N GLN A 451 -8.77 6.66 40.46
CA GLN A 451 -8.69 5.60 41.51
C GLN A 451 -7.75 5.97 42.64
N GLY A 452 -6.88 6.95 42.44
CA GLY A 452 -5.91 7.41 43.39
C GLY A 452 -4.49 7.52 42.85
N GLU A 453 -3.53 7.50 43.77
CA GLU A 453 -2.11 7.61 43.45
C GLU A 453 -1.40 6.26 43.56
N THR A 454 -0.64 5.92 42.52
CA THR A 454 0.18 4.70 42.50
C THR A 454 1.66 5.08 42.38
N LYS A 455 2.48 4.53 43.27
CA LYS A 455 3.93 4.68 43.23
C LYS A 455 4.49 3.83 42.08
N LEU A 456 5.26 4.45 41.17
CA LEU A 456 5.93 3.74 40.09
C LEU A 456 7.37 3.33 40.47
N VAL A 457 8.22 4.31 40.87
CA VAL A 457 9.65 4.09 41.09
C VAL A 457 10.23 5.21 41.99
N CYS A 458 11.34 4.93 42.70
CA CYS A 458 12.12 5.96 43.40
C CYS A 458 12.99 6.72 42.36
N LEU A 459 13.11 8.03 42.50
CA LEU A 459 13.98 8.85 41.65
C LEU A 459 15.47 8.43 41.73
N GLU A 460 15.90 7.93 42.88
CA GLU A 460 17.27 7.42 43.12
C GLU A 460 17.58 6.19 42.24
N ASP A 461 16.56 5.44 41.81
CA ASP A 461 16.74 4.26 40.97
C ASP A 461 16.72 4.62 39.47
N VAL A 462 16.48 5.90 39.09
CA VAL A 462 16.40 6.36 37.71
C VAL A 462 17.69 7.09 37.32
N PRO A 463 18.58 6.51 36.52
CA PRO A 463 19.90 7.09 36.21
C PRO A 463 19.84 8.51 35.67
N LEU A 464 18.90 8.79 34.77
CA LEU A 464 18.70 10.14 34.21
C LEU A 464 18.35 11.21 35.24
N CYS A 465 17.71 10.83 36.35
CA CYS A 465 17.32 11.77 37.40
C CYS A 465 18.45 12.02 38.43
N GLN A 466 19.54 11.24 38.38
CA GLN A 466 20.70 11.36 39.27
C GLN A 466 21.71 12.40 38.81
N GLU A 467 21.64 12.89 37.58
CA GLU A 467 22.45 14.03 37.12
C GLU A 467 22.03 15.29 37.94
N SER A 468 22.74 15.52 39.03
CA SER A 468 22.35 16.42 40.07
C SER A 468 22.31 17.88 39.64
N GLY A 469 21.14 18.51 39.79
CA GLY A 469 21.08 19.93 40.09
C GLY A 469 21.71 20.18 41.47
N GLU A 470 22.39 21.29 41.66
CA GLU A 470 22.88 21.71 43.01
C GLU A 470 21.73 21.65 44.02
N ASN A 471 21.93 20.94 45.13
CA ASN A 471 21.00 20.77 46.22
C ASN A 471 19.84 19.75 46.08
N GLY A 472 19.95 18.72 45.21
CA GLY A 472 18.95 17.65 45.13
C GLY A 472 17.60 18.10 44.58
N GLN A 473 17.55 19.20 43.88
CA GLN A 473 16.36 19.67 43.18
C GLN A 473 16.11 18.86 41.88
N PRO A 474 14.83 18.63 41.51
CA PRO A 474 14.52 18.02 40.26
C PRO A 474 15.17 18.75 39.07
N THR A 475 15.77 18.00 38.19
CA THR A 475 16.45 18.54 36.99
C THR A 475 15.49 18.54 35.78
N ALA A 476 15.88 19.24 34.72
CA ALA A 476 15.15 19.15 33.44
C ALA A 476 15.03 17.71 32.90
N GLN A 477 15.94 16.81 33.30
CA GLN A 477 15.87 15.38 32.98
C GLN A 477 14.74 14.67 33.72
N THR A 478 14.43 15.08 34.99
CA THR A 478 13.27 14.55 35.71
C THR A 478 11.97 14.83 34.92
N GLU A 479 11.76 16.05 34.41
CA GLU A 479 10.58 16.37 33.61
C GLU A 479 10.53 15.55 32.32
N ASN A 480 11.66 15.30 31.66
CA ASN A 480 11.73 14.45 30.49
C ASN A 480 11.31 12.99 30.79
N VAL A 481 11.73 12.46 31.95
CA VAL A 481 11.31 11.13 32.42
C VAL A 481 9.80 11.11 32.71
N LEU A 482 9.26 12.11 33.38
CA LEU A 482 7.83 12.22 33.69
C LEU A 482 7.00 12.29 32.39
N ALA A 483 7.43 13.08 31.41
CA ALA A 483 6.79 13.17 30.08
C ALA A 483 6.78 11.81 29.35
N ALA A 484 7.91 11.09 29.39
CA ALA A 484 8.02 9.77 28.76
C ALA A 484 7.15 8.71 29.46
N VAL A 485 7.10 8.74 30.81
CA VAL A 485 6.22 7.88 31.62
C VAL A 485 4.75 8.18 31.30
N ALA A 486 4.36 9.46 31.24
CA ALA A 486 3.00 9.86 30.89
C ALA A 486 2.60 9.38 29.50
N ALA A 487 3.52 9.50 28.50
CA ALA A 487 3.30 9.00 27.15
C ALA A 487 3.16 7.47 27.10
N ALA A 488 4.01 6.76 27.84
CA ALA A 488 3.94 5.30 27.95
C ALA A 488 2.63 4.83 28.62
N TRP A 489 2.19 5.55 29.66
CA TRP A 489 0.92 5.29 30.31
C TRP A 489 -0.28 5.56 29.40
N ALA A 490 -0.23 6.62 28.60
CA ALA A 490 -1.21 6.89 27.55
C ALA A 490 -1.33 5.76 26.51
N LEU A 491 -0.20 5.10 26.21
CA LEU A 491 -0.13 3.94 25.31
C LEU A 491 -0.58 2.63 25.98
N GLY A 492 -0.96 2.64 27.25
CA GLY A 492 -1.39 1.45 27.99
C GLY A 492 -0.26 0.49 28.36
N LEU A 493 0.99 0.95 28.41
CA LEU A 493 2.11 0.13 28.86
C LEU A 493 1.98 -0.20 30.37
N SER A 494 2.37 -1.42 30.75
CA SER A 494 2.32 -1.84 32.14
C SER A 494 3.30 -1.08 33.03
N HIS A 495 2.98 -0.95 34.32
CA HIS A 495 3.86 -0.31 35.31
C HIS A 495 5.25 -0.96 35.36
N ASP A 496 5.34 -2.28 35.20
CA ASP A 496 6.63 -2.99 35.19
C ASP A 496 7.47 -2.60 33.94
N VAL A 497 6.87 -2.49 32.77
CA VAL A 497 7.58 -2.04 31.56
C VAL A 497 8.08 -0.62 31.73
N MET A 498 7.23 0.28 32.26
CA MET A 498 7.64 1.67 32.51
C MET A 498 8.78 1.73 33.52
N ARG A 499 8.67 1.05 34.67
CA ARG A 499 9.69 1.01 35.72
C ARG A 499 11.02 0.47 35.16
N ILE A 500 11.03 -0.75 34.65
CA ILE A 500 12.25 -1.38 34.10
C ILE A 500 12.90 -0.51 33.01
N GLY A 501 12.09 0.06 32.14
CA GLY A 501 12.59 0.87 31.04
C GLY A 501 13.33 2.13 31.49
N ILE A 502 12.82 2.86 32.51
CA ILE A 502 13.46 4.08 33.01
C ILE A 502 14.61 3.78 33.97
N GLU A 503 14.54 2.72 34.82
CA GLU A 503 15.62 2.28 35.72
C GLU A 503 16.87 1.81 34.94
N THR A 504 16.68 1.28 33.73
CA THR A 504 17.78 0.72 32.93
C THR A 504 18.16 1.60 31.72
N PHE A 505 17.61 2.78 31.62
CA PHE A 505 17.98 3.72 30.55
C PHE A 505 19.28 4.45 30.91
N LEU A 506 20.29 4.26 30.08
CA LEU A 506 21.54 5.02 30.15
C LEU A 506 21.58 5.94 28.93
N PRO A 507 21.76 7.25 29.11
CA PRO A 507 22.07 8.13 28.01
C PRO A 507 23.43 7.73 27.43
N ASP A 508 23.54 7.63 26.09
CA ASP A 508 24.81 7.42 25.39
C ASP A 508 25.66 8.67 25.41
#